data_98098f2ecae28f3a628a2b05408f25eb
#
_entry.id   98098f2ecae28f3a628a2b05408f25eb
#
_cell.length_a   1.000
_cell.length_b   1.000
_cell.length_c   1.000
_cell.angle_alpha   90.00
_cell.angle_beta   90.00
_cell.angle_gamma   90.00
#
_symmetry.space_group_name_H-M   'P 1'
#
loop_
_entity.id
_entity.type
_entity.pdbx_description
1 polymer ?
#
loop_
_entity_poly.entity_id
_entity_poly.type
_entity_poly.pdbx_seq_one_letter_code
_entity_poly.pdbx_strand_id
1 'polypeptide(L)'
;EIPEFMETSINASFNVFVDNAKRNRVAPLLVVRDISHSANGEIENSETSAYSLGKAYALYHSELLPTIFKNSYAVLEDNMVLRKFKGQNVIEKWKSDKEEALCQNPSIINIAEMLCKMKEDYGVDEGEFPRGCVVITNHTYFTKLNNQAFVEFKQRLLKANFSKEFVRAFKVIIWRVPLAYKGRPNVALVPGVSNCFLVNGLNNSTSSFITGEKRFQVPKTTGDIFKHAMNQELLNMMILEKDVVKKNASVQKKPVKV
;
A
#
# COMPACT_ATOMS: atom_id res chain seq x y z
N GLU A 1 1.64 12.51 24.39
CA GLU A 1 2.40 11.27 24.65
C GLU A 1 1.42 10.09 24.77
N ILE A 2 1.79 8.91 24.24
CA ILE A 2 0.97 7.70 24.36
C ILE A 2 1.23 7.12 25.76
N PRO A 3 0.20 6.82 26.57
CA PRO A 3 0.39 6.17 27.86
C PRO A 3 1.04 4.78 27.73
N GLU A 4 1.89 4.38 28.66
CA GLU A 4 2.69 3.15 28.61
C GLU A 4 1.82 1.88 28.41
N PHE A 5 0.67 1.80 29.07
CA PHE A 5 -0.26 0.67 28.89
C PHE A 5 -0.81 0.57 27.46
N MET A 6 -1.01 1.72 26.79
CA MET A 6 -1.43 1.76 25.40
C MET A 6 -0.30 1.35 24.46
N GLU A 7 0.94 1.74 24.75
CA GLU A 7 2.12 1.32 23.99
C GLU A 7 2.26 -0.22 23.99
N THR A 8 2.09 -0.83 25.15
CA THR A 8 2.11 -2.30 25.29
C THR A 8 1.02 -2.96 24.45
N SER A 9 -0.20 -2.44 24.49
CA SER A 9 -1.34 -2.95 23.73
C SER A 9 -1.14 -2.80 22.21
N ILE A 10 -0.62 -1.66 21.77
CA ILE A 10 -0.33 -1.37 20.36
C ILE A 10 0.75 -2.35 19.84
N ASN A 11 1.83 -2.51 20.60
CA ASN A 11 2.92 -3.42 20.23
C ASN A 11 2.41 -4.87 20.12
N ALA A 12 1.61 -5.33 21.09
CA ALA A 12 1.03 -6.68 21.08
C ALA A 12 0.11 -6.87 19.85
N SER A 13 -0.79 -5.94 19.60
CA SER A 13 -1.71 -5.98 18.45
C SER A 13 -0.96 -5.99 17.11
N PHE A 14 0.07 -5.16 16.98
CA PHE A 14 0.90 -5.12 15.79
C PHE A 14 1.63 -6.44 15.54
N ASN A 15 2.19 -7.06 16.58
CA ASN A 15 2.87 -8.35 16.47
C ASN A 15 1.90 -9.45 16.03
N VAL A 16 0.69 -9.51 16.59
CA VAL A 16 -0.36 -10.46 16.17
C VAL A 16 -0.70 -10.25 14.69
N PHE A 17 -0.82 -9.01 14.23
CA PHE A 17 -1.11 -8.67 12.85
C PHE A 17 0.01 -9.14 11.90
N VAL A 18 1.27 -8.88 12.25
CA VAL A 18 2.44 -9.33 11.49
C VAL A 18 2.55 -10.86 11.46
N ASP A 19 2.32 -11.54 12.59
CA ASP A 19 2.37 -13.00 12.67
C ASP A 19 1.26 -13.66 11.84
N ASN A 20 0.06 -13.09 11.82
CA ASN A 20 -1.01 -13.54 10.94
C ASN A 20 -0.63 -13.38 9.45
N ALA A 21 0.02 -12.28 9.09
CA ALA A 21 0.50 -12.08 7.73
C ALA A 21 1.56 -13.12 7.33
N LYS A 22 2.50 -13.44 8.23
CA LYS A 22 3.51 -14.50 8.01
C LYS A 22 2.85 -15.87 7.83
N ARG A 23 1.90 -16.23 8.70
CA ARG A 23 1.13 -17.50 8.58
C ARG A 23 0.37 -17.58 7.25
N ASN A 24 -0.22 -16.49 6.81
CA ASN A 24 -0.95 -16.40 5.55
C ASN A 24 -0.03 -16.23 4.32
N ARG A 25 1.28 -16.24 4.51
CA ARG A 25 2.29 -16.08 3.44
C ARG A 25 2.05 -14.83 2.59
N VAL A 26 1.73 -13.72 3.24
CA VAL A 26 1.59 -12.43 2.57
C VAL A 26 2.90 -12.08 1.86
N ALA A 27 2.82 -11.72 0.59
CA ALA A 27 4.00 -11.35 -0.19
C ALA A 27 4.59 -10.03 0.33
N PRO A 28 5.86 -10.00 0.79
CA PRO A 28 6.47 -8.79 1.29
C PRO A 28 6.70 -7.78 0.16
N LEU A 29 6.31 -6.53 0.40
CA LEU A 29 6.50 -5.42 -0.53
C LEU A 29 7.48 -4.41 0.07
N LEU A 30 8.38 -3.88 -0.76
CA LEU A 30 9.15 -2.72 -0.40
C LEU A 30 8.25 -1.47 -0.49
N VAL A 31 8.02 -0.82 0.63
CA VAL A 31 7.23 0.41 0.64
C VAL A 31 8.12 1.60 0.33
N VAL A 32 7.72 2.36 -0.67
CA VAL A 32 8.32 3.65 -1.05
C VAL A 32 7.39 4.75 -0.54
N ARG A 33 7.88 5.53 0.40
CA ARG A 33 7.10 6.55 1.10
C ARG A 33 7.28 7.91 0.44
N ASP A 34 6.21 8.62 0.27
CA ASP A 34 6.24 10.06 0.02
C ASP A 34 6.32 10.77 1.38
N ILE A 35 7.44 11.43 1.64
CA ILE A 35 7.68 12.18 2.88
C ILE A 35 7.79 13.69 2.60
N SER A 36 7.28 14.14 1.46
CA SER A 36 7.18 15.56 1.14
C SER A 36 6.20 16.28 2.07
N HIS A 37 6.37 17.57 2.22
CA HIS A 37 5.45 18.40 3.02
C HIS A 37 4.00 18.25 2.55
N SER A 38 3.76 18.15 1.24
CA SER A 38 2.42 17.95 0.69
C SER A 38 1.77 16.62 1.11
N ALA A 39 2.57 15.58 1.38
CA ALA A 39 2.08 14.28 1.82
C ALA A 39 1.51 14.30 3.24
N ASN A 40 1.82 15.30 4.05
CA ASN A 40 1.29 15.50 5.39
C ASN A 40 -0.16 16.04 5.42
N GLY A 41 -0.68 16.54 4.28
CA GLY A 41 -2.06 17.00 4.21
C GLY A 41 -3.06 15.87 4.52
N GLU A 42 -4.09 16.17 5.30
CA GLU A 42 -5.15 15.22 5.64
C GLU A 42 -5.98 14.85 4.41
N ILE A 43 -6.30 13.57 4.30
CA ILE A 43 -7.16 13.04 3.25
C ILE A 43 -8.62 13.37 3.62
N GLU A 44 -9.38 13.90 2.66
CA GLU A 44 -10.79 14.23 2.85
C GLU A 44 -11.58 13.07 3.46
N ASN A 45 -12.35 13.37 4.50
CA ASN A 45 -13.10 12.40 5.31
C ASN A 45 -12.25 11.35 6.03
N SER A 46 -11.00 11.67 6.35
CA SER A 46 -10.10 10.80 7.09
C SER A 46 -9.14 11.64 7.95
N GLU A 47 -8.85 11.17 9.15
CA GLU A 47 -7.85 11.77 10.07
C GLU A 47 -6.41 11.30 9.71
N THR A 48 -6.18 10.83 8.50
CA THR A 48 -4.88 10.33 8.06
C THR A 48 -4.33 11.10 6.86
N SER A 49 -3.06 10.91 6.59
CA SER A 49 -2.36 11.50 5.45
C SER A 49 -1.62 10.44 4.65
N ALA A 50 -1.22 10.74 3.41
CA ALA A 50 -0.37 9.85 2.62
C ALA A 50 0.96 9.55 3.34
N TYR A 51 1.50 10.53 4.08
CA TYR A 51 2.68 10.37 4.93
C TYR A 51 2.47 9.33 6.04
N SER A 52 1.41 9.49 6.86
CA SER A 52 1.10 8.57 7.96
C SER A 52 0.77 7.17 7.45
N LEU A 53 0.01 7.10 6.35
CA LEU A 53 -0.33 5.84 5.69
C LEU A 53 0.93 5.14 5.18
N GLY A 54 1.80 5.86 4.47
CA GLY A 54 3.07 5.35 3.99
C GLY A 54 3.95 4.82 5.11
N LYS A 55 3.99 5.51 6.25
CA LYS A 55 4.74 5.09 7.45
C LYS A 55 4.18 3.82 8.07
N ALA A 56 2.85 3.73 8.23
CA ALA A 56 2.19 2.55 8.79
C ALA A 56 2.43 1.30 7.93
N TYR A 57 2.24 1.41 6.61
CA TYR A 57 2.49 0.30 5.69
C TYR A 57 3.97 -0.07 5.58
N ALA A 58 4.88 0.92 5.65
CA ALA A 58 6.31 0.67 5.68
C ALA A 58 6.71 -0.14 6.92
N LEU A 59 6.21 0.22 8.11
CA LEU A 59 6.42 -0.56 9.33
C LEU A 59 5.91 -1.99 9.18
N TYR A 60 4.69 -2.17 8.70
CA TYR A 60 4.09 -3.49 8.51
C TYR A 60 4.88 -4.37 7.54
N HIS A 61 5.11 -3.90 6.33
CA HIS A 61 5.82 -4.68 5.32
C HIS A 61 7.29 -4.90 5.67
N SER A 62 7.95 -3.96 6.37
CA SER A 62 9.34 -4.10 6.78
C SER A 62 9.59 -5.31 7.69
N GLU A 63 8.58 -5.73 8.47
CA GLU A 63 8.65 -6.96 9.30
C GLU A 63 8.48 -8.25 8.48
N LEU A 64 7.94 -8.14 7.27
CA LEU A 64 7.73 -9.27 6.36
C LEU A 64 8.87 -9.43 5.35
N LEU A 65 9.70 -8.39 5.17
CA LEU A 65 10.80 -8.39 4.22
C LEU A 65 11.87 -9.42 4.59
N PRO A 66 12.58 -10.00 3.60
CA PRO A 66 13.75 -10.86 3.83
C PRO A 66 14.84 -10.18 4.64
N THR A 67 15.77 -10.95 5.20
CA THR A 67 16.75 -10.52 6.20
C THR A 67 17.52 -9.26 5.82
N ILE A 68 17.96 -9.14 4.58
CA ILE A 68 18.73 -7.98 4.08
C ILE A 68 17.88 -6.71 4.09
N PHE A 69 16.60 -6.84 3.73
CA PHE A 69 15.64 -5.75 3.65
C PHE A 69 14.81 -5.57 4.94
N LYS A 70 15.01 -6.41 5.95
CA LYS A 70 14.25 -6.34 7.19
C LYS A 70 14.37 -4.97 7.85
N ASN A 71 13.26 -4.45 8.36
CA ASN A 71 13.14 -3.09 8.90
C ASN A 71 13.43 -1.97 7.90
N SER A 72 13.41 -2.28 6.59
CA SER A 72 13.75 -1.30 5.56
C SER A 72 12.53 -0.77 4.84
N TYR A 73 12.66 0.44 4.37
CA TYR A 73 11.74 1.14 3.46
C TYR A 73 12.56 2.04 2.53
N ALA A 74 11.96 2.50 1.46
CA ALA A 74 12.55 3.52 0.61
C ALA A 74 11.76 4.82 0.72
N VAL A 75 12.39 5.92 0.36
CA VAL A 75 11.78 7.25 0.31
C VAL A 75 11.73 7.70 -1.14
N LEU A 76 10.65 8.35 -1.51
CA LEU A 76 10.47 8.91 -2.84
C LEU A 76 11.37 10.14 -3.00
N GLU A 77 12.55 9.93 -3.54
CA GLU A 77 13.60 10.92 -3.76
C GLU A 77 14.22 10.74 -5.15
N ASP A 78 14.93 11.78 -5.63
CA ASP A 78 15.63 11.72 -6.90
C ASP A 78 16.76 10.68 -6.89
N ASN A 79 17.49 10.58 -5.77
CA ASN A 79 18.49 9.54 -5.49
C ASN A 79 17.94 8.60 -4.42
N MET A 80 17.12 7.66 -4.84
CA MET A 80 16.44 6.75 -3.92
C MET A 80 17.43 5.83 -3.21
N VAL A 81 17.33 5.79 -1.89
CA VAL A 81 18.14 4.93 -1.02
C VAL A 81 17.25 4.11 -0.08
N LEU A 82 17.77 2.94 0.29
CA LEU A 82 17.13 2.11 1.29
C LEU A 82 17.42 2.68 2.68
N ARG A 83 16.37 2.90 3.47
CA ARG A 83 16.46 3.38 4.86
C ARG A 83 15.96 2.30 5.81
N LYS A 84 16.39 2.36 7.08
CA LYS A 84 15.98 1.40 8.12
C LYS A 84 15.32 2.12 9.29
N PHE A 85 14.23 1.56 9.76
CA PHE A 85 13.65 1.95 11.04
C PHE A 85 14.59 1.60 12.20
N LYS A 86 14.68 2.50 13.18
CA LYS A 86 15.45 2.30 14.42
C LYS A 86 14.47 2.01 15.55
N GLY A 87 14.80 1.02 16.39
CA GLY A 87 13.98 0.64 17.55
C GLY A 87 13.67 -0.86 17.56
N GLN A 88 13.28 -1.36 18.75
CA GLN A 88 12.99 -2.77 18.99
C GLN A 88 11.53 -3.13 18.73
N ASN A 89 10.63 -2.18 18.91
CA ASN A 89 9.19 -2.36 18.77
C ASN A 89 8.58 -1.31 17.82
N VAL A 90 7.30 -1.49 17.47
CA VAL A 90 6.63 -0.63 16.48
C VAL A 90 6.55 0.83 16.93
N ILE A 91 6.37 1.08 18.24
CA ILE A 91 6.27 2.45 18.77
C ILE A 91 7.61 3.17 18.67
N GLU A 92 8.70 2.51 19.06
CA GLU A 92 10.05 3.07 18.93
C GLU A 92 10.39 3.36 17.47
N LYS A 93 10.11 2.40 16.56
CA LYS A 93 10.29 2.58 15.12
C LYS A 93 9.47 3.76 14.59
N TRP A 94 8.21 3.88 15.01
CA TRP A 94 7.37 5.01 14.66
C TRP A 94 7.93 6.34 15.14
N LYS A 95 8.36 6.40 16.42
CA LYS A 95 8.92 7.64 17.03
C LYS A 95 10.27 8.03 16.44
N SER A 96 11.10 7.04 16.02
CA SER A 96 12.44 7.29 15.49
C SER A 96 12.45 7.88 14.08
N ASP A 97 11.38 7.72 13.33
CA ASP A 97 11.28 8.11 11.93
C ASP A 97 10.66 9.51 11.83
N LYS A 98 11.50 10.53 11.76
CA LYS A 98 11.13 11.96 11.70
C LYS A 98 11.65 12.66 10.44
N GLU A 99 11.91 11.90 9.39
CA GLU A 99 12.55 12.46 8.20
C GLU A 99 11.54 13.16 7.29
N GLU A 100 11.95 14.30 6.76
CA GLU A 100 11.31 15.01 5.66
C GLU A 100 12.29 15.07 4.48
N ALA A 101 11.81 14.89 3.28
CA ALA A 101 12.59 15.04 2.07
C ALA A 101 11.75 15.70 0.98
N LEU A 102 12.44 16.48 0.15
CA LEU A 102 11.86 17.05 -1.06
C LEU A 102 12.22 16.14 -2.24
N CYS A 103 11.20 15.69 -2.97
CA CYS A 103 11.38 15.02 -4.24
C CYS A 103 10.98 16.00 -5.35
N GLN A 104 11.94 16.40 -6.18
CA GLN A 104 11.68 17.31 -7.31
C GLN A 104 11.24 16.53 -8.56
N ASN A 105 11.81 15.35 -8.77
CA ASN A 105 11.56 14.50 -9.94
C ASN A 105 11.16 13.08 -9.55
N PRO A 106 9.97 12.87 -8.96
CA PRO A 106 9.55 11.55 -8.55
C PRO A 106 9.41 10.62 -9.75
N SER A 107 10.11 9.49 -9.73
CA SER A 107 10.06 8.50 -10.80
C SER A 107 10.05 7.08 -10.25
N ILE A 108 9.22 6.19 -10.84
CA ILE A 108 9.29 4.77 -10.53
C ILE A 108 10.60 4.13 -11.03
N ILE A 109 11.26 4.77 -11.99
CA ILE A 109 12.53 4.30 -12.53
C ILE A 109 13.63 4.34 -11.46
N ASN A 110 13.63 5.34 -10.58
CA ASN A 110 14.58 5.44 -9.47
C ASN A 110 14.49 4.22 -8.53
N ILE A 111 13.30 3.61 -8.39
CA ILE A 111 13.12 2.35 -7.64
C ILE A 111 13.85 1.21 -8.35
N ALA A 112 13.68 1.09 -9.67
CA ALA A 112 14.37 0.05 -10.43
C ALA A 112 15.90 0.23 -10.34
N GLU A 113 16.40 1.45 -10.45
CA GLU A 113 17.83 1.76 -10.34
C GLU A 113 18.39 1.40 -8.96
N MET A 114 17.68 1.73 -7.90
CA MET A 114 18.06 1.32 -6.54
C MET A 114 18.15 -0.21 -6.40
N LEU A 115 17.14 -0.95 -6.91
CA LEU A 115 17.15 -2.42 -6.85
C LEU A 115 18.27 -3.01 -7.70
N CYS A 116 18.53 -2.46 -8.91
CA CYS A 116 19.64 -2.87 -9.77
C CYS A 116 20.99 -2.66 -9.08
N LYS A 117 21.20 -1.49 -8.51
CA LYS A 117 22.41 -1.16 -7.77
C LYS A 117 22.62 -2.09 -6.58
N MET A 118 21.58 -2.43 -5.84
CA MET A 118 21.68 -3.39 -4.75
C MET A 118 22.12 -4.77 -5.23
N LYS A 119 21.64 -5.23 -6.37
CA LYS A 119 22.05 -6.51 -6.96
C LYS A 119 23.49 -6.47 -7.43
N GLU A 120 23.91 -5.41 -8.10
CA GLU A 120 25.24 -5.24 -8.68
C GLU A 120 26.30 -5.01 -7.61
N ASP A 121 26.07 -4.08 -6.68
CA ASP A 121 27.05 -3.65 -5.68
C ASP A 121 27.20 -4.66 -4.52
N TYR A 122 26.13 -5.33 -4.14
CA TYR A 122 26.08 -6.21 -2.96
C TYR A 122 25.90 -7.69 -3.28
N GLY A 123 25.74 -8.06 -4.55
CA GLY A 123 25.58 -9.45 -4.97
C GLY A 123 24.37 -10.15 -4.35
N VAL A 124 23.27 -9.39 -4.12
CA VAL A 124 22.08 -9.91 -3.45
C VAL A 124 21.35 -10.91 -4.36
N ASP A 125 21.08 -12.10 -3.84
CA ASP A 125 20.34 -13.12 -4.56
C ASP A 125 18.86 -12.72 -4.78
N GLU A 126 18.26 -13.13 -5.91
CA GLU A 126 16.86 -12.81 -6.22
C GLU A 126 15.86 -13.28 -5.16
N GLY A 127 16.17 -14.36 -4.45
CA GLY A 127 15.35 -14.87 -3.34
C GLY A 127 15.25 -13.92 -2.15
N GLU A 128 16.26 -13.07 -1.97
CA GLU A 128 16.37 -12.09 -0.88
C GLU A 128 15.70 -10.75 -1.22
N PHE A 129 15.30 -10.53 -2.48
CA PHE A 129 14.58 -9.32 -2.84
C PHE A 129 13.09 -9.37 -2.43
N PRO A 130 12.47 -8.21 -2.15
CA PRO A 130 11.03 -8.12 -1.95
C PRO A 130 10.28 -8.64 -3.18
N ARG A 131 9.07 -9.13 -2.98
CA ARG A 131 8.20 -9.64 -4.07
C ARG A 131 7.55 -8.54 -4.90
N GLY A 132 7.81 -7.30 -4.56
CA GLY A 132 7.31 -6.13 -5.26
C GLY A 132 7.61 -4.86 -4.49
N CYS A 133 7.15 -3.74 -5.03
CA CYS A 133 7.17 -2.45 -4.37
C CYS A 133 5.80 -1.78 -4.41
N VAL A 134 5.52 -0.94 -3.43
CA VAL A 134 4.35 -0.07 -3.39
C VAL A 134 4.79 1.36 -3.10
N VAL A 135 4.45 2.28 -3.99
CA VAL A 135 4.62 3.73 -3.79
C VAL A 135 3.34 4.27 -3.21
N ILE A 136 3.40 4.90 -2.03
CA ILE A 136 2.26 5.54 -1.37
C ILE A 136 2.48 7.04 -1.41
N THR A 137 1.62 7.75 -2.15
CA THR A 137 1.84 9.17 -2.45
C THR A 137 0.54 9.91 -2.76
N ASN A 138 0.51 11.22 -2.49
CA ASN A 138 -0.50 12.11 -3.01
C ASN A 138 -0.01 12.91 -4.23
N HIS A 139 1.22 12.69 -4.67
CA HIS A 139 1.88 13.48 -5.70
C HIS A 139 1.18 13.40 -7.07
N THR A 140 0.92 14.54 -7.67
CA THR A 140 0.19 14.65 -8.95
C THR A 140 0.94 14.08 -10.15
N TYR A 141 2.27 13.97 -10.10
CA TYR A 141 3.06 13.31 -11.14
C TYR A 141 2.50 11.93 -11.50
N PHE A 142 2.17 11.13 -10.50
CA PHE A 142 1.67 9.77 -10.70
C PHE A 142 0.27 9.71 -11.30
N THR A 143 -0.42 10.84 -11.50
CA THR A 143 -1.69 10.89 -12.25
C THR A 143 -1.48 10.71 -13.75
N LYS A 144 -0.30 11.07 -14.25
CA LYS A 144 0.06 11.06 -15.67
C LYS A 144 0.97 9.89 -16.03
N LEU A 145 1.18 8.96 -15.08
CA LEU A 145 2.03 7.79 -15.31
C LEU A 145 1.44 6.92 -16.43
N ASN A 146 2.21 6.72 -17.48
CA ASN A 146 1.83 5.91 -18.62
C ASN A 146 2.41 4.48 -18.53
N ASN A 147 1.91 3.58 -19.38
CA ASN A 147 2.36 2.19 -19.42
C ASN A 147 3.86 2.08 -19.72
N GLN A 148 4.43 3.02 -20.47
CA GLN A 148 5.83 3.01 -20.88
C GLN A 148 6.77 3.06 -19.67
N ALA A 149 6.44 3.83 -18.63
CA ALA A 149 7.24 3.88 -17.41
C ALA A 149 7.32 2.51 -16.69
N PHE A 150 6.23 1.75 -16.68
CA PHE A 150 6.23 0.40 -16.11
C PHE A 150 7.00 -0.60 -16.98
N VAL A 151 6.91 -0.46 -18.31
CA VAL A 151 7.73 -1.26 -19.25
C VAL A 151 9.20 -0.98 -19.03
N GLU A 152 9.59 0.29 -18.97
CA GLU A 152 10.98 0.68 -18.71
C GLU A 152 11.48 0.18 -17.36
N PHE A 153 10.67 0.28 -16.30
CA PHE A 153 10.97 -0.30 -14.98
C PHE A 153 11.36 -1.78 -15.11
N LYS A 154 10.50 -2.58 -15.76
CA LYS A 154 10.75 -4.02 -15.95
C LYS A 154 11.99 -4.29 -16.81
N GLN A 155 12.21 -3.49 -17.86
CA GLN A 155 13.39 -3.61 -18.71
C GLN A 155 14.69 -3.32 -17.97
N ARG A 156 14.72 -2.36 -17.05
CA ARG A 156 15.91 -2.06 -16.23
C ARG A 156 16.28 -3.26 -15.35
N LEU A 157 15.30 -3.89 -14.71
CA LEU A 157 15.56 -5.10 -13.93
C LEU A 157 16.13 -6.23 -14.81
N LEU A 158 15.61 -6.44 -16.03
CA LEU A 158 16.14 -7.43 -16.95
C LEU A 158 17.59 -7.12 -17.37
N LYS A 159 17.92 -5.84 -17.59
CA LYS A 159 19.29 -5.41 -17.94
C LYS A 159 20.28 -5.63 -16.79
N ALA A 160 19.82 -5.55 -15.54
CA ALA A 160 20.60 -5.85 -14.34
C ALA A 160 20.63 -7.36 -13.98
N ASN A 161 20.38 -8.22 -14.97
CA ASN A 161 20.45 -9.68 -14.84
C ASN A 161 19.48 -10.29 -13.82
N PHE A 162 18.34 -9.64 -13.52
CA PHE A 162 17.25 -10.34 -12.86
C PHE A 162 16.60 -11.34 -13.82
N SER A 163 16.20 -12.51 -13.32
CA SER A 163 15.56 -13.54 -14.14
C SER A 163 14.22 -13.04 -14.71
N LYS A 164 13.84 -13.57 -15.88
CA LYS A 164 12.55 -13.24 -16.49
C LYS A 164 11.37 -13.60 -15.59
N GLU A 165 11.49 -14.69 -14.85
CA GLU A 165 10.51 -15.18 -13.88
C GLU A 165 10.35 -14.19 -12.73
N PHE A 166 11.46 -13.73 -12.14
CA PHE A 166 11.46 -12.71 -11.10
C PHE A 166 10.81 -11.42 -11.60
N VAL A 167 11.27 -10.87 -12.72
CA VAL A 167 10.76 -9.61 -13.27
C VAL A 167 9.28 -9.70 -13.61
N ARG A 168 8.81 -10.84 -14.16
CA ARG A 168 7.38 -11.06 -14.42
C ARG A 168 6.56 -11.11 -13.15
N ALA A 169 7.07 -11.77 -12.11
CA ALA A 169 6.39 -11.94 -10.83
C ALA A 169 6.42 -10.67 -9.97
N PHE A 170 7.46 -9.84 -10.09
CA PHE A 170 7.66 -8.64 -9.27
C PHE A 170 6.48 -7.68 -9.42
N LYS A 171 5.82 -7.34 -8.31
CA LYS A 171 4.69 -6.42 -8.28
C LYS A 171 5.16 -4.97 -8.24
N VAL A 172 4.55 -4.11 -9.04
CA VAL A 172 4.73 -2.66 -8.97
C VAL A 172 3.37 -2.02 -8.72
N ILE A 173 3.21 -1.40 -7.58
CA ILE A 173 1.95 -0.82 -7.14
C ILE A 173 2.15 0.67 -6.92
N ILE A 174 1.37 1.51 -7.58
CA ILE A 174 1.30 2.93 -7.29
C ILE A 174 -0.02 3.21 -6.60
N TRP A 175 0.05 3.49 -5.30
CA TRP A 175 -1.12 3.84 -4.50
C TRP A 175 -1.20 5.35 -4.33
N ARG A 176 -2.12 5.92 -5.06
CA ARG A 176 -2.42 7.34 -5.01
C ARG A 176 -3.50 7.61 -3.96
N VAL A 177 -3.14 8.42 -2.99
CA VAL A 177 -4.02 8.83 -1.88
C VAL A 177 -4.14 10.36 -1.92
N PRO A 178 -4.92 10.93 -2.85
CA PRO A 178 -5.06 12.38 -2.99
C PRO A 178 -5.82 12.97 -1.81
N LEU A 179 -5.55 14.24 -1.49
CA LEU A 179 -6.20 14.97 -0.39
C LEU A 179 -7.72 15.00 -0.56
N ALA A 180 -8.19 15.23 -1.79
CA ALA A 180 -9.61 15.14 -2.15
C ALA A 180 -9.77 14.15 -3.30
N TYR A 181 -10.56 13.11 -3.11
CA TYR A 181 -10.84 12.10 -4.12
C TYR A 181 -12.33 12.02 -4.42
N LYS A 182 -12.74 12.56 -5.57
CA LYS A 182 -14.14 12.58 -6.01
C LYS A 182 -14.60 11.26 -6.64
N GLY A 183 -13.66 10.32 -6.89
CA GLY A 183 -13.96 9.02 -7.48
C GLY A 183 -14.20 7.93 -6.44
N ARG A 184 -14.66 6.75 -6.89
CA ARG A 184 -14.67 5.55 -6.04
C ARG A 184 -13.25 4.97 -5.94
N PRO A 185 -12.76 4.65 -4.73
CA PRO A 185 -11.48 3.96 -4.58
C PRO A 185 -11.44 2.67 -5.40
N ASN A 186 -10.38 2.47 -6.17
CA ASN A 186 -10.27 1.33 -7.07
C ASN A 186 -8.84 0.80 -7.19
N VAL A 187 -8.75 -0.43 -7.71
CA VAL A 187 -7.50 -1.07 -8.12
C VAL A 187 -7.61 -1.41 -9.59
N ALA A 188 -6.68 -0.94 -10.40
CA ALA A 188 -6.63 -1.19 -11.83
C ALA A 188 -5.29 -1.82 -12.23
N LEU A 189 -5.33 -2.81 -13.14
CA LEU A 189 -4.14 -3.32 -13.81
C LEU A 189 -3.64 -2.32 -14.84
N VAL A 190 -2.32 -2.18 -14.92
CA VAL A 190 -1.69 -1.44 -16.02
C VAL A 190 -1.76 -2.31 -17.30
N PRO A 191 -2.44 -1.87 -18.37
CA PRO A 191 -2.58 -2.66 -19.57
C PRO A 191 -1.23 -3.05 -20.20
N GLY A 192 -1.07 -4.30 -20.59
CA GLY A 192 0.11 -4.79 -21.28
C GLY A 192 1.36 -5.01 -20.41
N VAL A 193 1.29 -4.75 -19.10
CA VAL A 193 2.43 -4.96 -18.18
C VAL A 193 2.01 -5.85 -17.02
N SER A 194 2.66 -7.01 -16.88
CA SER A 194 2.31 -7.98 -15.84
C SER A 194 2.60 -7.45 -14.43
N ASN A 195 1.68 -7.72 -13.49
CA ASN A 195 1.81 -7.40 -12.08
C ASN A 195 2.09 -5.91 -11.76
N CYS A 196 1.59 -5.00 -12.60
CA CYS A 196 1.64 -3.56 -12.36
C CYS A 196 0.24 -3.02 -12.11
N PHE A 197 0.08 -2.23 -11.04
CA PHE A 197 -1.23 -1.80 -10.55
C PHE A 197 -1.24 -0.30 -10.24
N LEU A 198 -2.35 0.33 -10.56
CA LEU A 198 -2.70 1.67 -10.09
C LEU A 198 -3.82 1.54 -9.06
N VAL A 199 -3.58 2.00 -7.85
CA VAL A 199 -4.54 2.02 -6.76
C VAL A 199 -4.89 3.47 -6.47
N ASN A 200 -6.17 3.80 -6.44
CA ASN A 200 -6.64 5.17 -6.22
C ASN A 200 -7.59 5.21 -5.03
N GLY A 201 -7.39 6.23 -4.20
CA GLY A 201 -8.22 6.47 -3.02
C GLY A 201 -7.96 5.50 -1.88
N LEU A 202 -8.66 5.72 -0.78
CA LEU A 202 -8.53 4.97 0.46
C LEU A 202 -9.87 4.34 0.84
N ASN A 203 -9.90 3.03 0.98
CA ASN A 203 -10.98 2.25 1.58
C ASN A 203 -10.47 0.86 2.02
N ASN A 204 -11.32 0.07 2.65
CA ASN A 204 -10.96 -1.27 3.11
C ASN A 204 -10.49 -2.20 1.99
N SER A 205 -11.02 -2.06 0.76
CA SER A 205 -10.62 -2.91 -0.37
C SER A 205 -9.23 -2.56 -0.88
N THR A 206 -8.90 -1.27 -1.01
CA THR A 206 -7.56 -0.83 -1.41
C THR A 206 -6.53 -1.18 -0.34
N SER A 207 -6.86 -1.00 0.94
CA SER A 207 -6.03 -1.40 2.07
C SER A 207 -5.78 -2.91 2.09
N SER A 208 -6.83 -3.73 1.99
CA SER A 208 -6.72 -5.20 1.98
C SER A 208 -5.94 -5.73 0.78
N PHE A 209 -5.94 -5.02 -0.36
CA PHE A 209 -5.11 -5.36 -1.51
C PHE A 209 -3.63 -5.18 -1.20
N ILE A 210 -3.25 -4.10 -0.50
CA ILE A 210 -1.87 -3.80 -0.15
C ILE A 210 -1.38 -4.71 0.98
N THR A 211 -2.19 -4.93 2.02
CA THR A 211 -1.83 -5.84 3.13
C THR A 211 -1.82 -7.31 2.71
N GLY A 212 -2.41 -7.64 1.56
CA GLY A 212 -2.52 -9.02 1.09
C GLY A 212 -3.47 -9.91 1.89
N GLU A 213 -4.30 -9.32 2.76
CA GLU A 213 -5.26 -10.06 3.61
C GLU A 213 -6.36 -10.75 2.82
N LYS A 214 -6.73 -10.18 1.69
CA LYS A 214 -7.72 -10.77 0.78
C LYS A 214 -7.08 -11.06 -0.56
N ARG A 215 -7.40 -12.20 -1.14
CA ARG A 215 -7.16 -12.46 -2.56
C ARG A 215 -8.06 -11.53 -3.37
N PHE A 216 -7.63 -10.31 -3.57
CA PHE A 216 -8.33 -9.36 -4.41
C PHE A 216 -8.26 -9.88 -5.85
N GLN A 217 -9.41 -10.27 -6.38
CA GLN A 217 -9.50 -10.58 -7.81
C GLN A 217 -9.51 -9.26 -8.57
N VAL A 218 -8.33 -8.87 -9.06
CA VAL A 218 -8.24 -7.70 -9.95
C VAL A 218 -9.04 -8.03 -11.21
N PRO A 219 -10.04 -7.21 -11.56
CA PRO A 219 -10.78 -7.42 -12.79
C PRO A 219 -9.83 -7.45 -13.98
N LYS A 220 -9.86 -8.53 -14.76
CA LYS A 220 -8.96 -8.73 -15.90
C LYS A 220 -9.51 -8.13 -17.18
N THR A 221 -10.81 -7.93 -17.25
CA THR A 221 -11.52 -7.41 -18.43
C THR A 221 -12.47 -6.28 -18.03
N THR A 222 -12.88 -5.47 -19.01
CA THR A 222 -13.92 -4.44 -18.81
C THR A 222 -15.21 -5.05 -18.28
N GLY A 223 -15.57 -6.27 -18.71
CA GLY A 223 -16.73 -7.01 -18.21
C GLY A 223 -16.60 -7.41 -16.74
N ASP A 224 -15.40 -7.76 -16.29
CA ASP A 224 -15.15 -8.08 -14.87
C ASP A 224 -15.21 -6.83 -14.01
N ILE A 225 -14.75 -5.67 -14.51
CA ILE A 225 -14.88 -4.36 -13.84
C ILE A 225 -16.36 -4.03 -13.66
N PHE A 226 -17.17 -4.21 -14.69
CA PHE A 226 -18.59 -3.95 -14.65
C PHE A 226 -19.31 -4.88 -13.65
N LYS A 227 -19.03 -6.19 -13.70
CA LYS A 227 -19.55 -7.17 -12.73
C LYS A 227 -19.16 -6.84 -11.29
N HIS A 228 -17.91 -6.43 -11.07
CA HIS A 228 -17.44 -6.08 -9.73
C HIS A 228 -18.14 -4.82 -9.21
N ALA A 229 -18.33 -3.80 -10.05
CA ALA A 229 -19.06 -2.58 -9.70
C ALA A 229 -20.52 -2.87 -9.40
N MET A 230 -21.19 -3.67 -10.23
CA MET A 230 -22.59 -4.10 -10.05
C MET A 230 -22.78 -4.90 -8.75
N ASN A 231 -21.87 -5.84 -8.47
CA ASN A 231 -21.93 -6.62 -7.23
C ASN A 231 -21.71 -5.75 -5.99
N GLN A 232 -20.87 -4.72 -6.05
CA GLN A 232 -20.71 -3.76 -4.94
C GLN A 232 -21.95 -2.88 -4.75
N GLU A 233 -22.57 -2.41 -5.83
CA GLU A 233 -23.83 -1.64 -5.74
C GLU A 233 -24.97 -2.48 -5.15
N LEU A 234 -25.15 -3.71 -5.63
CA LEU A 234 -26.12 -4.64 -5.08
C LEU A 234 -25.87 -4.92 -3.59
N LEU A 235 -24.61 -5.12 -3.19
CA LEU A 235 -24.24 -5.34 -1.79
C LEU A 235 -24.57 -4.11 -0.92
N ASN A 236 -24.29 -2.90 -1.42
CA ASN A 236 -24.61 -1.65 -0.73
C ASN A 236 -26.13 -1.43 -0.63
N MET A 237 -26.90 -1.76 -1.66
CA MET A 237 -28.36 -1.72 -1.63
C MET A 237 -28.92 -2.71 -0.60
N MET A 238 -28.40 -3.95 -0.56
CA MET A 238 -28.83 -4.95 0.44
C MET A 238 -28.47 -4.54 1.89
N ILE A 239 -27.38 -3.83 2.11
CA ILE A 239 -27.00 -3.29 3.42
C ILE A 239 -27.98 -2.17 3.82
N LEU A 240 -28.29 -1.25 2.89
CA LEU A 240 -29.25 -0.17 3.12
C LEU A 240 -30.65 -0.70 3.41
N GLU A 241 -31.12 -1.74 2.69
CA GLU A 241 -32.42 -2.37 2.97
C GLU A 241 -32.45 -3.01 4.36
N LYS A 242 -31.38 -3.72 4.79
CA LYS A 242 -31.27 -4.28 6.14
C LYS A 242 -31.32 -3.23 7.23
N ASP A 243 -30.70 -2.08 7.02
CA ASP A 243 -30.70 -0.98 7.98
C ASP A 243 -32.06 -0.27 8.05
N VAL A 244 -32.76 -0.16 6.94
CA VAL A 244 -34.14 0.35 6.90
C VAL A 244 -35.10 -0.60 7.60
N VAL A 245 -34.99 -1.91 7.38
CA VAL A 245 -35.81 -2.93 8.04
C VAL A 245 -35.57 -2.93 9.55
N LYS A 246 -34.30 -2.81 10.01
CA LYS A 246 -33.99 -2.70 11.44
C LYS A 246 -34.57 -1.43 12.08
N LYS A 247 -34.49 -0.27 11.40
CA LYS A 247 -35.11 0.97 11.90
C LYS A 247 -36.61 0.85 12.00
N ASN A 248 -37.27 0.28 11.02
CA ASN A 248 -38.76 0.10 11.04
C ASN A 248 -39.19 -0.89 12.14
N ALA A 249 -38.42 -1.97 12.38
CA ALA A 249 -38.70 -2.89 13.47
C ALA A 249 -38.50 -2.30 14.87
N SER A 250 -37.59 -1.31 15.01
CA SER A 250 -37.37 -0.59 16.28
C SER A 250 -38.45 0.46 16.58
N VAL A 251 -39.09 1.02 15.55
CA VAL A 251 -40.19 1.99 15.69
C VAL A 251 -41.51 1.32 16.11
N GLN A 252 -41.77 0.08 15.69
CA GLN A 252 -43.00 -0.66 16.04
C GLN A 252 -43.01 -1.22 17.47
N LYS A 253 -41.90 -1.17 18.21
CA LYS A 253 -41.78 -1.70 19.60
C LYS A 253 -41.96 -0.64 20.69
N LYS A 254 -42.43 0.54 20.42
CA LYS A 254 -42.82 1.48 21.49
C LYS A 254 -44.21 1.11 22.02
N PRO A 255 -44.35 0.65 23.27
CA PRO A 255 -45.67 0.42 23.84
C PRO A 255 -46.40 1.75 23.98
N VAL A 256 -47.62 1.80 23.46
CA VAL A 256 -48.56 2.89 23.77
C VAL A 256 -48.81 2.80 25.27
N LYS A 257 -48.34 3.79 26.04
CA LYS A 257 -48.76 3.96 27.44
C LYS A 257 -50.21 4.47 27.42
N VAL A 258 -51.08 3.61 27.88
CA VAL A 258 -52.45 3.99 28.29
C VAL A 258 -52.36 4.65 29.66
#